data_273406189679cd322fbac062a71ab2f0
#
_entry.id   273406189679cd322fbac062a71ab2f0
#
_cell.length_a   1.000
_cell.length_b   1.000
_cell.length_c   1.000
_cell.angle_alpha   90.00
_cell.angle_beta   90.00
_cell.angle_gamma   90.00
#
_symmetry.space_group_name_H-M   'P 1'
#
loop_
_entity.id
_entity.type
_entity.pdbx_description
1 polymer ?
#
loop_
_entity_poly.entity_id
_entity_poly.type
_entity_poly.pdbx_seq_one_letter_code
_entity_poly.pdbx_strand_id
1 'polypeptide(L)'
;MNQKANILIVDDEEVVRLSHLRSLESADCNAQAVEDGKQALSVMEEHLIDVVLLDLRMPDLDGMDVLKTIKQRWPDSEVVVITGYPSIETAKQAVRLGAFNYLTKPLGPNEVLKAANDAVNQKRWALRSVDNDPQSNKISVQ
;
A
#
# COMPACT_ATOMS: atom_id res chain seq x y z
N MET A 1 -12.60 1.62 19.76
CA MET A 1 -12.30 2.88 19.09
C MET A 1 -11.34 2.65 17.92
N ASN A 2 -11.67 3.18 16.78
CA ASN A 2 -10.85 2.97 15.60
C ASN A 2 -9.69 3.95 15.56
N GLN A 3 -8.50 3.43 15.42
CA GLN A 3 -7.33 4.26 15.16
C GLN A 3 -7.35 4.70 13.70
N LYS A 4 -6.79 5.88 13.44
CA LYS A 4 -6.62 6.34 12.07
C LYS A 4 -5.63 5.45 11.34
N ALA A 5 -5.91 5.13 10.09
CA ALA A 5 -4.98 4.40 9.26
C ALA A 5 -3.80 5.28 8.87
N ASN A 6 -2.62 4.69 8.83
CA ASN A 6 -1.40 5.35 8.40
C ASN A 6 -1.11 4.95 6.96
N ILE A 7 -1.08 5.93 6.07
CA ILE A 7 -0.91 5.71 4.63
C ILE A 7 0.37 6.38 4.17
N LEU A 8 1.20 5.62 3.47
CA LEU A 8 2.46 6.12 2.90
C LEU A 8 2.33 6.18 1.39
N ILE A 9 2.60 7.35 0.84
CA ILE A 9 2.64 7.57 -0.61
C ILE A 9 4.10 7.56 -1.04
N VAL A 10 4.43 6.73 -2.03
CA VAL A 10 5.80 6.61 -2.55
C VAL A 10 5.77 6.90 -4.04
N ASP A 11 6.26 8.07 -4.44
CA ASP A 11 6.25 8.50 -5.84
C ASP A 11 7.33 9.56 -6.03
N ASP A 12 8.10 9.49 -7.11
CA ASP A 12 9.18 10.43 -7.36
C ASP A 12 8.70 11.77 -7.91
N GLU A 13 7.44 11.86 -8.35
CA GLU A 13 6.88 13.08 -8.91
C GLU A 13 6.18 13.89 -7.83
N GLU A 14 6.67 15.11 -7.57
CA GLU A 14 6.10 15.97 -6.55
C GLU A 14 4.62 16.26 -6.79
N VAL A 15 4.24 16.50 -8.05
CA VAL A 15 2.85 16.80 -8.39
C VAL A 15 1.93 15.64 -8.00
N VAL A 16 2.38 14.40 -8.23
CA VAL A 16 1.61 13.21 -7.87
C VAL A 16 1.51 13.07 -6.35
N ARG A 17 2.63 13.25 -5.64
CA ARG A 17 2.62 13.19 -4.17
C ARG A 17 1.64 14.19 -3.58
N LEU A 18 1.69 15.44 -4.03
CA LEU A 18 0.80 16.49 -3.53
C LEU A 18 -0.67 16.18 -3.88
N SER A 19 -0.91 15.70 -5.09
CA SER A 19 -2.26 15.34 -5.52
C SER A 19 -2.85 14.22 -4.66
N HIS A 20 -2.08 13.19 -4.39
CA HIS A 20 -2.54 12.06 -3.58
C HIS A 20 -2.74 12.47 -2.12
N LEU A 21 -1.83 13.28 -1.56
CA LEU A 21 -2.01 13.81 -0.21
C LEU A 21 -3.30 14.61 -0.10
N ARG A 22 -3.57 15.46 -1.10
CA ARG A 22 -4.79 16.26 -1.12
C ARG A 22 -6.03 15.38 -1.23
N SER A 23 -5.95 14.34 -2.05
CA SER A 23 -7.08 13.40 -2.20
C SER A 23 -7.42 12.71 -0.88
N LEU A 24 -6.43 12.49 -0.02
CA LEU A 24 -6.63 11.79 1.25
C LEU A 24 -6.98 12.71 2.42
N GLU A 25 -7.00 14.03 2.21
CA GLU A 25 -7.31 14.98 3.29
C GLU A 25 -8.69 14.76 3.88
N SER A 26 -9.67 14.35 3.06
CA SER A 26 -11.03 14.11 3.52
C SER A 26 -11.21 12.76 4.19
N ALA A 27 -10.22 11.88 4.09
CA ALA A 27 -10.28 10.57 4.71
C ALA A 27 -9.82 10.65 6.17
N ASP A 28 -10.32 9.75 6.99
CA ASP A 28 -9.89 9.68 8.38
C ASP A 28 -8.59 8.87 8.47
N CYS A 29 -7.49 9.47 8.05
CA CYS A 29 -6.20 8.81 7.98
C CYS A 29 -5.06 9.79 8.23
N ASN A 30 -3.90 9.24 8.54
CA ASN A 30 -2.64 9.97 8.60
C ASN A 30 -1.86 9.62 7.32
N ALA A 31 -1.70 10.59 6.43
CA ALA A 31 -1.00 10.36 5.17
C ALA A 31 0.32 11.12 5.15
N GLN A 32 1.35 10.47 4.67
CA GLN A 32 2.65 11.11 4.41
C GLN A 32 3.18 10.61 3.08
N ALA A 33 4.08 11.37 2.49
CA ALA A 33 4.62 11.05 1.17
C ALA A 33 6.13 11.12 1.16
N VAL A 34 6.75 10.19 0.45
CA VAL A 34 8.20 10.17 0.23
C VAL A 34 8.47 10.02 -1.26
N GLU A 35 9.69 10.33 -1.67
CA GLU A 35 10.01 10.41 -3.09
C GLU A 35 10.71 9.20 -3.66
N ASP A 36 11.17 8.26 -2.83
CA ASP A 36 11.89 7.09 -3.32
C ASP A 36 11.75 5.89 -2.40
N GLY A 37 12.25 4.76 -2.88
CA GLY A 37 12.13 3.49 -2.16
C GLY A 37 12.92 3.45 -0.87
N LYS A 38 14.08 4.07 -0.83
CA LYS A 38 14.90 4.10 0.38
C LYS A 38 14.20 4.85 1.50
N GLN A 39 13.62 6.01 1.16
CA GLN A 39 12.85 6.77 2.12
C GLN A 39 11.64 5.99 2.61
N ALA A 40 10.97 5.27 1.71
CA ALA A 40 9.82 4.46 2.07
C ALA A 40 10.19 3.40 3.10
N LEU A 41 11.27 2.66 2.85
CA LEU A 41 11.71 1.62 3.78
C LEU A 41 12.14 2.20 5.13
N SER A 42 12.80 3.36 5.13
CA SER A 42 13.18 4.05 6.37
C SER A 42 11.96 4.44 7.19
N VAL A 43 10.93 4.98 6.56
CA VAL A 43 9.69 5.34 7.26
C VAL A 43 9.05 4.10 7.87
N MET A 44 9.00 3.01 7.12
CA MET A 44 8.37 1.78 7.59
C MET A 44 9.14 1.10 8.73
N GLU A 45 10.44 1.35 8.84
CA GLU A 45 11.21 0.87 9.98
C GLU A 45 10.86 1.59 11.28
N GLU A 46 10.42 2.84 11.19
CA GLU A 46 10.17 3.68 12.35
C GLU A 46 8.69 3.87 12.68
N HIS A 47 7.80 3.63 11.71
CA HIS A 47 6.37 3.91 11.87
C HIS A 47 5.55 2.73 11.36
N LEU A 48 4.43 2.48 12.03
CA LEU A 48 3.44 1.53 11.54
C LEU A 48 2.73 2.13 10.32
N ILE A 49 2.80 1.44 9.20
CA ILE A 49 2.13 1.85 7.98
C ILE A 49 1.09 0.77 7.63
N ASP A 50 -0.15 1.20 7.45
CA ASP A 50 -1.24 0.29 7.11
C ASP A 50 -1.34 0.03 5.62
N VAL A 51 -1.16 1.08 4.83
CA VAL A 51 -1.29 1.03 3.36
C VAL A 51 -0.17 1.83 2.73
N VAL A 52 0.43 1.26 1.69
CA VAL A 52 1.44 1.94 0.87
C VAL A 52 0.88 2.11 -0.54
N LEU A 53 0.83 3.34 -1.03
CA LEU A 53 0.53 3.64 -2.43
C LEU A 53 1.87 3.78 -3.14
N LEU A 54 2.23 2.82 -3.96
CA LEU A 54 3.59 2.65 -4.47
C LEU A 54 3.66 2.81 -5.98
N ASP A 55 4.48 3.76 -6.43
CA ASP A 55 4.84 3.86 -7.83
C ASP A 55 5.96 2.86 -8.14
N LEU A 56 5.84 2.16 -9.26
CA LEU A 56 6.85 1.17 -9.65
C LEU A 56 8.10 1.80 -10.28
N ARG A 57 7.99 2.99 -10.86
CA ARG A 57 9.10 3.61 -11.56
C ARG A 57 9.69 4.75 -10.76
N MET A 58 10.78 4.44 -10.09
CA MET A 58 11.52 5.39 -9.26
C MET A 58 13.02 5.26 -9.56
N PRO A 59 13.78 6.35 -9.42
CA PRO A 59 15.18 6.34 -9.87
C PRO A 59 16.14 5.54 -8.99
N ASP A 60 15.82 5.34 -7.71
CA ASP A 60 16.79 4.74 -6.77
C ASP A 60 16.67 3.22 -6.67
N LEU A 61 15.48 2.70 -6.56
CA LEU A 61 15.19 1.27 -6.44
C LEU A 61 14.07 0.89 -7.38
N ASP A 62 14.13 -0.33 -7.88
CA ASP A 62 13.02 -0.89 -8.64
C ASP A 62 11.81 -1.02 -7.70
N GLY A 63 10.68 -0.45 -8.11
CA GLY A 63 9.45 -0.52 -7.31
C GLY A 63 9.01 -1.94 -7.01
N MET A 64 9.27 -2.90 -7.91
CA MET A 64 8.96 -4.30 -7.62
C MET A 64 9.80 -4.83 -6.46
N ASP A 65 11.06 -4.45 -6.38
CA ASP A 65 11.92 -4.85 -5.25
C ASP A 65 11.43 -4.21 -3.95
N VAL A 66 10.96 -2.97 -4.01
CA VAL A 66 10.38 -2.31 -2.84
C VAL A 66 9.13 -3.05 -2.38
N LEU A 67 8.24 -3.39 -3.32
CA LEU A 67 7.03 -4.17 -3.01
C LEU A 67 7.40 -5.50 -2.34
N LYS A 68 8.33 -6.21 -2.91
CA LYS A 68 8.77 -7.50 -2.37
C LYS A 68 9.30 -7.33 -0.94
N THR A 69 10.15 -6.34 -0.72
CA THR A 69 10.73 -6.07 0.59
C THR A 69 9.64 -5.73 1.62
N ILE A 70 8.69 -4.88 1.24
CA ILE A 70 7.60 -4.50 2.13
C ILE A 70 6.80 -5.73 2.55
N LYS A 71 6.42 -6.56 1.59
CA LYS A 71 5.59 -7.73 1.90
C LYS A 71 6.35 -8.80 2.69
N GLN A 72 7.66 -8.87 2.54
CA GLN A 72 8.48 -9.79 3.33
C GLN A 72 8.66 -9.32 4.77
N ARG A 73 8.91 -8.02 4.97
CA ARG A 73 9.20 -7.46 6.29
C ARG A 73 7.95 -7.03 7.05
N TRP A 74 6.95 -6.54 6.34
CA TRP A 74 5.70 -6.04 6.95
C TRP A 74 4.50 -6.64 6.22
N PRO A 75 4.27 -7.95 6.38
CA PRO A 75 3.24 -8.64 5.59
C PRO A 75 1.81 -8.13 5.84
N ASP A 76 1.58 -7.47 6.98
CA ASP A 76 0.26 -6.91 7.27
C ASP A 76 0.03 -5.55 6.63
N SER A 77 1.06 -4.91 6.11
CA SER A 77 0.90 -3.67 5.35
C SER A 77 0.39 -4.00 3.95
N GLU A 78 -0.70 -3.37 3.54
CA GLU A 78 -1.21 -3.58 2.19
C GLU A 78 -0.53 -2.63 1.23
N VAL A 79 -0.25 -3.12 0.02
CA VAL A 79 0.40 -2.30 -1.01
C VAL A 79 -0.52 -2.18 -2.21
N VAL A 80 -0.79 -0.95 -2.61
CA VAL A 80 -1.50 -0.63 -3.85
C VAL A 80 -0.46 -0.07 -4.81
N VAL A 81 -0.25 -0.75 -5.93
CA VAL A 81 0.66 -0.27 -6.97
C VAL A 81 -0.07 0.71 -7.86
N ILE A 82 0.52 1.87 -8.10
CA ILE A 82 -0.05 2.90 -8.98
C ILE A 82 1.03 3.29 -9.99
N THR A 83 0.83 2.93 -11.26
CA THR A 83 1.87 3.11 -12.28
C THR A 83 1.35 3.83 -13.51
N GLY A 84 2.21 4.67 -14.11
CA GLY A 84 1.94 5.29 -15.41
C GLY A 84 2.31 4.41 -16.59
N TYR A 85 2.94 3.26 -16.34
CA TYR A 85 3.43 2.36 -17.38
C TYR A 85 2.95 0.94 -17.13
N PRO A 86 1.63 0.71 -17.25
CA PRO A 86 1.09 -0.61 -16.93
C PRO A 86 1.46 -1.65 -17.97
N SER A 87 1.61 -2.89 -17.52
CA SER A 87 1.74 -4.04 -18.41
C SER A 87 1.16 -5.26 -17.73
N ILE A 88 0.79 -6.26 -18.54
CA ILE A 88 0.28 -7.53 -18.02
C ILE A 88 1.36 -8.20 -17.16
N GLU A 89 2.61 -8.13 -17.60
CA GLU A 89 3.73 -8.75 -16.88
C GLU A 89 3.91 -8.15 -15.49
N THR A 90 3.96 -6.82 -15.40
CA THR A 90 4.15 -6.16 -14.10
C THR A 90 2.93 -6.34 -13.21
N ALA A 91 1.72 -6.35 -13.78
CA ALA A 91 0.51 -6.61 -12.99
C ALA A 91 0.54 -8.01 -12.38
N LYS A 92 0.90 -9.02 -13.17
CA LYS A 92 1.01 -10.39 -12.68
C LYS A 92 2.09 -10.51 -11.61
N GLN A 93 3.22 -9.88 -11.82
CA GLN A 93 4.32 -9.92 -10.86
C GLN A 93 3.92 -9.25 -9.55
N ALA A 94 3.25 -8.09 -9.61
CA ALA A 94 2.78 -7.38 -8.43
C ALA A 94 1.84 -8.26 -7.60
N VAL A 95 0.89 -8.93 -8.26
CA VAL A 95 -0.05 -9.83 -7.58
C VAL A 95 0.70 -10.99 -6.92
N ARG A 96 1.65 -11.60 -7.64
CA ARG A 96 2.45 -12.70 -7.07
C ARG A 96 3.26 -12.28 -5.86
N LEU A 97 3.71 -11.02 -5.83
CA LEU A 97 4.46 -10.49 -4.70
C LEU A 97 3.56 -10.02 -3.55
N GLY A 98 2.25 -10.06 -3.73
CA GLY A 98 1.31 -9.77 -2.66
C GLY A 98 0.69 -8.39 -2.68
N ALA A 99 0.78 -7.65 -3.80
CA ALA A 99 0.09 -6.37 -3.91
C ALA A 99 -1.42 -6.58 -3.81
N PHE A 100 -2.09 -5.72 -3.07
CA PHE A 100 -3.54 -5.76 -2.93
C PHE A 100 -4.23 -5.32 -4.22
N ASN A 101 -3.68 -4.32 -4.90
CA ASN A 101 -4.27 -3.80 -6.12
C ASN A 101 -3.19 -3.21 -7.02
N TYR A 102 -3.54 -3.04 -8.29
CA TYR A 102 -2.64 -2.51 -9.31
C TYR A 102 -3.46 -1.55 -10.18
N LEU A 103 -3.11 -0.27 -10.13
CA LEU A 103 -3.88 0.79 -10.77
C LEU A 103 -3.01 1.60 -11.71
N THR A 104 -3.65 2.22 -12.71
CA THR A 104 -2.95 2.99 -13.74
C THR A 104 -3.14 4.48 -13.51
N LYS A 105 -2.04 5.26 -13.58
CA LYS A 105 -2.09 6.72 -13.56
C LYS A 105 -2.69 7.25 -14.87
N PRO A 106 -3.34 8.41 -14.83
CA PRO A 106 -3.60 9.25 -13.66
C PRO A 106 -4.83 8.76 -12.89
N LEU A 107 -4.83 8.97 -11.58
CA LEU A 107 -5.97 8.68 -10.72
C LEU A 107 -6.63 9.96 -10.27
N GLY A 108 -7.95 10.02 -10.36
CA GLY A 108 -8.72 11.10 -9.77
C GLY A 108 -8.80 10.97 -8.26
N PRO A 109 -9.25 12.05 -7.57
CA PRO A 109 -9.34 12.03 -6.11
C PRO A 109 -10.20 10.90 -5.55
N ASN A 110 -11.33 10.62 -6.18
CA ASN A 110 -12.22 9.56 -5.72
C ASN A 110 -11.60 8.18 -5.90
N GLU A 111 -10.80 8.00 -6.94
CA GLU A 111 -10.11 6.73 -7.18
C GLU A 111 -9.03 6.49 -6.14
N VAL A 112 -8.29 7.54 -5.76
CA VAL A 112 -7.26 7.45 -4.71
C VAL A 112 -7.91 7.12 -3.37
N LEU A 113 -9.00 7.81 -3.03
CA LEU A 113 -9.75 7.55 -1.80
C LEU A 113 -10.27 6.11 -1.76
N LYS A 114 -10.87 5.66 -2.86
CA LYS A 114 -11.40 4.31 -2.93
C LYS A 114 -10.30 3.26 -2.77
N ALA A 115 -9.19 3.44 -3.47
CA ALA A 115 -8.07 2.51 -3.40
C ALA A 115 -7.52 2.41 -1.97
N ALA A 116 -7.33 3.54 -1.32
CA ALA A 116 -6.83 3.58 0.05
C ALA A 116 -7.83 2.93 1.01
N ASN A 117 -9.11 3.29 0.90
CA ASN A 117 -10.14 2.74 1.79
C ASN A 117 -10.30 1.23 1.62
N ASP A 118 -10.29 0.75 0.37
CA ASP A 118 -10.39 -0.68 0.11
C ASP A 118 -9.23 -1.44 0.74
N ALA A 119 -8.02 -0.90 0.64
CA ALA A 119 -6.83 -1.52 1.24
C ALA A 119 -6.86 -1.49 2.76
N VAL A 120 -7.30 -0.38 3.35
CA VAL A 120 -7.47 -0.29 4.82
C VAL A 120 -8.49 -1.32 5.29
N ASN A 121 -9.61 -1.43 4.59
CA ASN A 121 -10.65 -2.38 4.95
C ASN A 121 -10.17 -3.82 4.80
N GLN A 122 -9.40 -4.11 3.77
CA GLN A 122 -8.82 -5.43 3.59
C GLN A 122 -7.89 -5.80 4.74
N LYS A 123 -7.02 -4.89 5.15
CA LYS A 123 -6.13 -5.13 6.28
C LYS A 123 -6.90 -5.40 7.55
N ARG A 124 -7.89 -4.55 7.87
CA ARG A 124 -8.70 -4.70 9.08
C ARG A 124 -9.50 -5.98 9.07
N TRP A 125 -10.07 -6.34 7.91
CA TRP A 125 -10.81 -7.58 7.77
C TRP A 125 -9.90 -8.79 7.96
N ALA A 126 -8.73 -8.80 7.35
CA ALA A 126 -7.79 -9.91 7.44
C ALA A 126 -7.34 -10.14 8.88
N LEU A 127 -7.00 -9.07 9.60
CA LEU A 127 -6.59 -9.16 11.00
C LEU A 127 -7.72 -9.66 11.89
N ARG A 128 -8.95 -9.16 11.68
CA ARG A 128 -10.11 -9.61 12.45
C ARG A 128 -10.45 -11.08 12.19
N SER A 129 -10.36 -11.49 10.93
CA SER A 129 -10.65 -12.87 10.56
C SER A 129 -9.69 -13.84 11.22
N VAL A 130 -8.42 -13.48 11.30
CA VAL A 130 -7.42 -14.31 11.97
C VAL A 130 -7.69 -14.36 13.49
N ASP A 131 -7.99 -13.21 14.10
CA ASP A 131 -8.15 -13.11 15.55
C ASP A 131 -9.44 -13.76 16.04
N ASN A 132 -10.52 -13.66 15.26
CA ASN A 132 -11.85 -14.03 15.70
C ASN A 132 -12.39 -15.32 15.11
N ASP A 133 -11.67 -15.93 14.19
CA ASP A 133 -12.11 -17.15 13.52
C ASP A 133 -11.59 -18.38 14.26
N PRO A 134 -12.47 -19.17 14.90
CA PRO A 134 -12.04 -20.41 15.55
C PRO A 134 -11.36 -21.38 14.59
N GLN A 135 -11.71 -21.32 13.33
CA GLN A 135 -11.13 -22.21 12.33
C GLN A 135 -9.68 -21.88 12.03
N SER A 136 -9.28 -20.60 12.13
CA SER A 136 -7.90 -20.24 11.89
C SER A 136 -6.95 -20.89 12.90
N ASN A 137 -7.41 -21.05 14.15
CA ASN A 137 -6.63 -21.73 15.16
C ASN A 137 -6.60 -23.24 14.92
N LYS A 138 -7.68 -23.80 14.38
CA LYS A 138 -7.75 -25.22 14.09
C LYS A 138 -6.98 -25.60 12.84
N ILE A 139 -6.93 -24.73 11.87
CA ILE A 139 -6.22 -24.97 10.62
C ILE A 139 -4.74 -25.19 10.88
N SER A 140 -4.17 -24.49 11.85
CA SER A 140 -2.76 -24.64 12.18
C SER A 140 -2.46 -26.05 12.71
N VAL A 141 -3.45 -26.77 13.15
CA VAL A 141 -3.34 -28.13 13.69
C VAL A 141 -3.57 -29.17 12.60
N GLN A 142 -4.28 -28.78 11.58
CA GLN A 142 -4.59 -29.67 10.47
C GLN A 142 -3.50 -29.65 9.41
#